data_1dab81f4c4585a81f41b697eddc9eda9
#
_entry.id   1dab81f4c4585a81f41b697eddc9eda9
#
_cell.length_a   1.000
_cell.length_b   1.000
_cell.length_c   1.000
_cell.angle_alpha   90.00
_cell.angle_beta   90.00
_cell.angle_gamma   90.00
#
_symmetry.space_group_name_H-M   'P 1'
#
loop_
_entity.id
_entity.type
_entity.pdbx_description
1 polymer ?
#
loop_
_entity_poly.entity_id
_entity_poly.type
_entity_poly.pdbx_seq_one_letter_code
_entity_poly.pdbx_strand_id
1 'polypeptide(L)'
;MSKTIVGIMAASILQLPLIAHSAESPPAAGTAPAPTPAPVKMFPILEYRVEGNTVMRAIDVERAVMPYLGPGKSIKDVEAARQSLEKAYHARGYQTVLVNIPQQEVSSGVVRLLVVEAPVGQLQIKGSRYHSLQVIRATVPSLQPGSTPNFNEVQKELAQLNKTQDLHVIPVLRASTTPGQVDVDLNVQDELPLHAMIEVNNRYSANTAHIRTIGEVSYDNLFQSSQSASIQYQTAPEHPGEAKIWSISYVIPTKSGVAVALYAVSSDSNIAAVGDLNVIGNGDIYGIRVIDPLPSASGSFYHSFSAGFDFKDFKQTTVLQGADDLAAPARYEPFSVDYTATWQGALDGSKHGSAAVPGTRSSISLDLGASFLVRFLGGTDAEQFAVKRYGADPNYVILRPSLQTLQILPDNFSVMAKVDGQIASGPLISNEQFGEGGLESVRGYTESERLGDNGIHESLELRTPQLMNQLSPRITQSYAYLFADGGHVRILDPLPAQISGYRLASVGFGERFRFRGLTVDADAAHALFAGYVTRKGEDSIQFRVNYAW
;
A
#
# COMPACT_ATOMS: atom_id res chain seq x y z
N MET A 1 -24.32 -39.59 -31.50
CA MET A 1 -23.88 -40.91 -31.00
C MET A 1 -22.67 -40.64 -30.11
N SER A 2 -22.70 -40.70 -28.91
CA SER A 2 -22.60 -41.61 -27.80
C SER A 2 -22.73 -40.87 -26.48
N LYS A 3 -23.65 -41.33 -25.66
CA LYS A 3 -23.89 -40.88 -24.26
C LYS A 3 -22.89 -41.57 -23.34
N THR A 4 -22.39 -40.88 -22.31
CA THR A 4 -21.89 -41.53 -21.08
C THR A 4 -22.09 -40.53 -19.92
N ILE A 5 -23.12 -40.65 -19.19
CA ILE A 5 -23.43 -41.14 -17.85
C ILE A 5 -22.56 -40.52 -16.75
N VAL A 6 -23.25 -39.66 -16.01
CA VAL A 6 -22.90 -39.06 -14.70
C VAL A 6 -23.16 -40.13 -13.62
N GLY A 7 -22.15 -40.47 -12.85
CA GLY A 7 -22.26 -41.29 -11.65
C GLY A 7 -22.31 -40.44 -10.38
N ILE A 8 -23.49 -40.40 -9.76
CA ILE A 8 -23.71 -39.86 -8.41
C ILE A 8 -23.34 -40.95 -7.41
N MET A 9 -22.34 -40.75 -6.57
CA MET A 9 -22.12 -41.58 -5.38
C MET A 9 -22.82 -40.93 -4.18
N ALA A 10 -23.91 -41.54 -3.78
CA ALA A 10 -24.58 -41.30 -2.52
C ALA A 10 -23.85 -42.08 -1.41
N ALA A 11 -23.39 -41.38 -0.38
CA ALA A 11 -22.88 -41.98 0.84
C ALA A 11 -24.06 -42.41 1.73
N SER A 12 -24.24 -43.70 1.89
CA SER A 12 -25.20 -44.32 2.77
C SER A 12 -24.69 -44.26 4.23
N ILE A 13 -25.40 -43.55 5.09
CA ILE A 13 -25.21 -43.60 6.54
C ILE A 13 -25.87 -44.86 7.08
N LEU A 14 -25.04 -45.78 7.59
CA LEU A 14 -25.49 -47.01 8.27
C LEU A 14 -25.98 -46.67 9.66
N GLN A 15 -27.30 -46.74 9.88
CA GLN A 15 -27.91 -46.70 11.22
C GLN A 15 -27.85 -48.12 11.81
N LEU A 16 -27.12 -48.26 12.92
CA LEU A 16 -27.15 -49.43 13.78
C LEU A 16 -28.27 -49.23 14.85
N PRO A 17 -29.13 -50.19 15.11
CA PRO A 17 -30.14 -50.09 16.14
C PRO A 17 -29.51 -50.26 17.54
N LEU A 18 -29.74 -49.30 18.44
CA LEU A 18 -29.43 -49.42 19.86
C LEU A 18 -30.42 -50.37 20.51
N ILE A 19 -29.96 -51.54 20.93
CA ILE A 19 -30.73 -52.46 21.79
C ILE A 19 -30.70 -51.88 23.22
N ALA A 20 -31.83 -51.37 23.68
CA ALA A 20 -32.03 -50.94 25.04
C ALA A 20 -32.08 -52.17 25.96
N HIS A 21 -31.04 -52.39 26.75
CA HIS A 21 -31.08 -53.28 27.92
C HIS A 21 -31.66 -52.46 29.10
N SER A 22 -32.81 -52.85 29.54
CA SER A 22 -33.41 -52.40 30.78
C SER A 22 -32.59 -52.98 31.94
N ALA A 23 -31.73 -52.18 32.53
CA ALA A 23 -31.08 -52.51 33.80
C ALA A 23 -31.99 -51.99 34.94
N GLU A 24 -32.40 -52.91 35.76
CA GLU A 24 -33.13 -52.71 37.00
C GLU A 24 -32.38 -51.74 37.93
N SER A 25 -33.03 -50.67 38.41
CA SER A 25 -32.44 -49.70 39.31
C SER A 25 -32.23 -50.35 40.70
N PRO A 26 -31.03 -50.26 41.28
CA PRO A 26 -30.86 -50.59 42.70
C PRO A 26 -31.53 -49.54 43.56
N PRO A 27 -31.97 -49.92 44.79
CA PRO A 27 -32.71 -49.05 45.70
C PRO A 27 -31.90 -47.83 46.10
N ALA A 28 -32.59 -46.69 46.23
CA ALA A 28 -32.05 -45.39 46.60
C ALA A 28 -31.24 -45.48 47.91
N ALA A 29 -29.91 -45.42 47.77
CA ALA A 29 -29.03 -45.11 48.90
C ALA A 29 -29.26 -43.63 49.27
N GLY A 30 -29.52 -43.41 50.55
CA GLY A 30 -29.81 -42.10 51.13
C GLY A 30 -28.84 -41.02 50.69
N THR A 31 -29.39 -39.90 50.28
CA THR A 31 -28.68 -38.67 49.95
C THR A 31 -27.82 -38.25 51.15
N ALA A 32 -26.52 -38.49 51.07
CA ALA A 32 -25.59 -37.86 52.00
C ALA A 32 -25.72 -36.33 51.83
N PRO A 33 -25.85 -35.56 52.90
CA PRO A 33 -25.90 -34.10 52.82
C PRO A 33 -24.65 -33.59 52.08
N ALA A 34 -24.90 -32.72 51.09
CA ALA A 34 -23.80 -32.04 50.37
C ALA A 34 -22.82 -31.44 51.42
N PRO A 35 -21.51 -31.58 51.23
CA PRO A 35 -20.54 -31.04 52.17
C PRO A 35 -20.79 -29.53 52.31
N THR A 36 -21.10 -29.08 53.50
CA THR A 36 -21.25 -27.66 53.85
C THR A 36 -19.97 -26.96 53.39
N PRO A 37 -20.04 -25.89 52.58
CA PRO A 37 -18.84 -25.18 52.17
C PRO A 37 -18.09 -24.72 53.41
N ALA A 38 -16.82 -25.09 53.50
CA ALA A 38 -15.97 -24.67 54.62
C ALA A 38 -16.01 -23.14 54.75
N PRO A 39 -16.10 -22.60 55.97
CA PRO A 39 -16.18 -21.16 56.20
C PRO A 39 -14.98 -20.48 55.52
N VAL A 40 -15.28 -19.54 54.59
CA VAL A 40 -14.24 -18.77 53.91
C VAL A 40 -13.49 -17.96 54.95
N LYS A 41 -12.20 -18.26 55.15
CA LYS A 41 -11.34 -17.54 56.07
C LYS A 41 -11.17 -16.10 55.62
N MET A 42 -11.69 -15.14 56.36
CA MET A 42 -11.61 -13.71 56.13
C MET A 42 -10.43 -13.12 56.91
N PHE A 43 -9.71 -12.18 56.29
CA PHE A 43 -8.60 -11.46 56.91
C PHE A 43 -8.52 -10.03 56.35
N PRO A 44 -7.93 -9.06 57.06
CA PRO A 44 -7.72 -7.74 56.53
C PRO A 44 -6.52 -7.75 55.59
N ILE A 45 -6.62 -7.03 54.44
CA ILE A 45 -5.50 -6.75 53.57
C ILE A 45 -5.21 -5.24 53.63
N LEU A 46 -4.07 -4.89 54.26
CA LEU A 46 -3.64 -3.51 54.46
C LEU A 46 -2.67 -3.05 53.36
N GLU A 47 -1.88 -3.96 52.81
CA GLU A 47 -0.85 -3.69 51.83
C GLU A 47 -0.70 -4.85 50.84
N TYR A 48 -0.59 -4.55 49.56
CA TYR A 48 -0.02 -5.46 48.57
C TYR A 48 1.42 -5.06 48.31
N ARG A 49 2.36 -5.96 48.65
CA ARG A 49 3.78 -5.80 48.33
C ARG A 49 4.08 -6.50 47.01
N VAL A 50 4.29 -5.70 45.97
CA VAL A 50 4.60 -6.21 44.62
C VAL A 50 6.11 -6.24 44.44
N GLU A 51 6.66 -7.43 44.22
CA GLU A 51 8.09 -7.67 44.03
C GLU A 51 8.34 -8.07 42.56
N GLY A 52 9.51 -7.71 41.98
CA GLY A 52 9.92 -8.09 40.62
C GLY A 52 9.41 -7.17 39.50
N ASN A 53 8.72 -6.06 39.81
CA ASN A 53 8.31 -5.08 38.82
C ASN A 53 9.47 -4.17 38.46
N THR A 54 9.79 -4.10 37.12
CA THR A 54 10.79 -3.17 36.58
C THR A 54 10.26 -2.33 35.41
N VAL A 55 9.24 -2.82 34.69
CA VAL A 55 8.76 -2.19 33.45
C VAL A 55 7.49 -1.34 33.61
N MET A 56 6.72 -1.54 34.70
CA MET A 56 5.51 -0.78 34.95
C MET A 56 5.71 0.29 36.02
N ARG A 57 5.14 1.48 35.84
CA ARG A 57 5.23 2.57 36.82
C ARG A 57 4.51 2.19 38.12
N ALA A 58 5.07 2.55 39.27
CA ALA A 58 4.50 2.24 40.56
C ALA A 58 3.02 2.62 40.70
N ILE A 59 2.64 3.82 40.25
CA ILE A 59 1.25 4.31 40.30
C ILE A 59 0.26 3.42 39.53
N ASP A 60 0.71 2.77 38.46
CA ASP A 60 -0.13 1.88 37.66
C ASP A 60 -0.28 0.51 38.32
N VAL A 61 0.78 0.05 39.00
CA VAL A 61 0.75 -1.17 39.85
C VAL A 61 -0.21 -0.95 41.01
N GLU A 62 -0.07 0.16 41.75
CA GLU A 62 -0.93 0.51 42.86
C GLU A 62 -2.39 0.57 42.44
N ARG A 63 -2.69 1.25 41.32
CA ARG A 63 -4.05 1.36 40.76
C ARG A 63 -4.68 0.00 40.47
N ALA A 64 -3.88 -0.99 40.04
CA ALA A 64 -4.38 -2.33 39.71
C ALA A 64 -4.77 -3.13 40.94
N VAL A 65 -4.08 -2.96 42.10
CA VAL A 65 -4.32 -3.74 43.33
C VAL A 65 -5.15 -3.01 44.35
N MET A 66 -5.23 -1.68 44.33
CA MET A 66 -5.92 -0.81 45.29
C MET A 66 -7.39 -1.20 45.55
N PRO A 67 -8.22 -1.61 44.58
CA PRO A 67 -9.62 -1.99 44.82
C PRO A 67 -9.79 -3.22 45.72
N TYR A 68 -8.73 -3.99 45.92
CA TYR A 68 -8.74 -5.24 46.66
C TYR A 68 -8.18 -5.11 48.08
N LEU A 69 -7.81 -3.90 48.52
CA LEU A 69 -7.45 -3.59 49.91
C LEU A 69 -8.69 -3.49 50.79
N GLY A 70 -8.52 -3.68 52.10
CA GLY A 70 -9.56 -3.43 53.11
C GLY A 70 -9.79 -4.59 54.10
N PRO A 71 -10.70 -4.40 55.05
CA PRO A 71 -11.08 -5.45 56.00
C PRO A 71 -11.98 -6.49 55.35
N GLY A 72 -12.05 -7.70 55.91
CA GLY A 72 -12.96 -8.75 55.50
C GLY A 72 -12.73 -9.28 54.11
N LYS A 73 -11.48 -9.38 53.66
CA LYS A 73 -11.07 -9.94 52.38
C LYS A 73 -10.83 -11.45 52.48
N SER A 74 -10.81 -12.13 51.37
CA SER A 74 -10.63 -13.57 51.23
C SER A 74 -9.49 -13.90 50.27
N ILE A 75 -9.13 -15.16 50.17
CA ILE A 75 -8.18 -15.63 49.14
C ILE A 75 -8.65 -15.35 47.70
N LYS A 76 -9.96 -15.27 47.47
CA LYS A 76 -10.55 -14.91 46.18
C LYS A 76 -10.22 -13.45 45.80
N ASP A 77 -10.19 -12.54 46.80
CA ASP A 77 -9.83 -11.13 46.57
C ASP A 77 -8.34 -11.02 46.27
N VAL A 78 -7.49 -11.83 46.87
CA VAL A 78 -6.05 -11.90 46.55
C VAL A 78 -5.84 -12.40 45.11
N GLU A 79 -6.59 -13.44 44.70
CA GLU A 79 -6.52 -13.94 43.33
C GLU A 79 -7.07 -12.92 42.31
N ALA A 80 -8.13 -12.18 42.65
CA ALA A 80 -8.62 -11.11 41.83
C ALA A 80 -7.64 -9.94 41.70
N ALA A 81 -6.92 -9.58 42.75
CA ALA A 81 -5.82 -8.61 42.74
C ALA A 81 -4.68 -9.06 41.83
N ARG A 82 -4.28 -10.34 41.94
CA ARG A 82 -3.26 -10.95 41.08
C ARG A 82 -3.65 -10.84 39.59
N GLN A 83 -4.90 -11.26 39.25
CA GLN A 83 -5.41 -11.22 37.89
C GLN A 83 -5.54 -9.78 37.38
N SER A 84 -5.96 -8.85 38.22
CA SER A 84 -6.06 -7.43 37.88
C SER A 84 -4.71 -6.83 37.53
N LEU A 85 -3.69 -7.15 38.33
CA LEU A 85 -2.32 -6.71 38.09
C LEU A 85 -1.76 -7.33 36.79
N GLU A 86 -1.91 -8.64 36.58
CA GLU A 86 -1.50 -9.33 35.36
C GLU A 86 -2.17 -8.74 34.11
N LYS A 87 -3.48 -8.51 34.18
CA LYS A 87 -4.25 -7.85 33.12
C LYS A 87 -3.74 -6.43 32.82
N ALA A 88 -3.30 -5.69 33.86
CA ALA A 88 -2.74 -4.35 33.67
C ALA A 88 -1.41 -4.37 32.90
N TYR A 89 -0.56 -5.39 33.10
CA TYR A 89 0.65 -5.64 32.30
C TYR A 89 0.27 -5.98 30.85
N HIS A 90 -0.63 -6.94 30.65
CA HIS A 90 -1.06 -7.38 29.33
C HIS A 90 -1.67 -6.24 28.52
N ALA A 91 -2.48 -5.40 29.15
CA ALA A 91 -3.08 -4.23 28.49
C ALA A 91 -2.07 -3.19 28.00
N ARG A 92 -0.84 -3.20 28.58
CA ARG A 92 0.29 -2.37 28.13
C ARG A 92 1.21 -3.03 27.13
N GLY A 93 0.89 -4.27 26.72
CA GLY A 93 1.67 -5.02 25.74
C GLY A 93 2.65 -6.04 26.33
N TYR A 94 2.77 -6.14 27.63
CA TYR A 94 3.69 -7.11 28.30
C TYR A 94 3.00 -8.47 28.47
N GLN A 95 2.78 -9.20 27.39
CA GLN A 95 2.01 -10.45 27.36
C GLN A 95 2.72 -11.64 28.01
N THR A 96 4.04 -11.57 28.21
CA THR A 96 4.85 -12.64 28.83
C THR A 96 4.93 -12.52 30.36
N VAL A 97 4.43 -11.41 30.92
CA VAL A 97 4.46 -11.18 32.37
C VAL A 97 3.43 -12.05 33.06
N LEU A 98 3.87 -12.75 34.09
CA LEU A 98 3.04 -13.54 34.98
C LEU A 98 3.08 -12.94 36.38
N VAL A 99 1.98 -12.99 37.10
CA VAL A 99 1.93 -12.60 38.52
C VAL A 99 1.57 -13.81 39.33
N ASN A 100 2.44 -14.12 40.31
CA ASN A 100 2.30 -15.27 41.19
C ASN A 100 2.00 -14.84 42.65
N ILE A 101 1.27 -15.67 43.38
CA ILE A 101 1.10 -15.55 44.82
C ILE A 101 2.05 -16.55 45.46
N PRO A 102 3.20 -16.11 46.04
CA PRO A 102 4.10 -17.01 46.71
C PRO A 102 3.46 -17.59 47.98
N GLN A 103 3.93 -18.75 48.42
CA GLN A 103 3.51 -19.30 49.71
C GLN A 103 3.88 -18.33 50.84
N GLN A 104 2.87 -17.89 51.61
CA GLN A 104 3.04 -16.84 52.62
C GLN A 104 2.01 -16.95 53.74
N GLU A 105 2.34 -16.38 54.91
CA GLU A 105 1.40 -16.16 56.01
C GLU A 105 0.90 -14.70 55.96
N VAL A 106 -0.41 -14.50 56.02
CA VAL A 106 -1.06 -13.17 55.89
C VAL A 106 -1.48 -12.62 57.25
N SER A 107 -0.79 -13.02 58.34
CA SER A 107 -1.11 -12.59 59.69
C SER A 107 -0.92 -11.09 59.98
N SER A 108 -0.03 -10.44 59.20
CA SER A 108 0.30 -9.00 59.29
C SER A 108 -0.57 -8.07 58.44
N GLY A 109 -1.51 -8.61 57.64
CA GLY A 109 -2.29 -7.82 56.66
C GLY A 109 -1.51 -7.43 55.40
N VAL A 110 -0.29 -7.92 55.22
CA VAL A 110 0.55 -7.70 54.03
C VAL A 110 0.46 -8.91 53.12
N VAL A 111 0.09 -8.73 51.86
CA VAL A 111 0.07 -9.78 50.84
C VAL A 111 1.14 -9.50 49.79
N ARG A 112 2.05 -10.48 49.60
CA ARG A 112 3.09 -10.40 48.57
C ARG A 112 2.58 -10.95 47.25
N LEU A 113 2.82 -10.20 46.16
CA LEU A 113 2.63 -10.63 44.78
C LEU A 113 4.00 -10.60 44.08
N LEU A 114 4.37 -11.71 43.44
CA LEU A 114 5.61 -11.83 42.71
C LEU A 114 5.36 -11.70 41.22
N VAL A 115 5.89 -10.65 40.61
CA VAL A 115 5.86 -10.42 39.18
C VAL A 115 7.06 -11.11 38.53
N VAL A 116 6.81 -11.93 37.52
CA VAL A 116 7.81 -12.56 36.67
C VAL A 116 7.68 -11.93 35.28
N GLU A 117 8.61 -11.03 34.98
CA GLU A 117 8.54 -10.24 33.72
C GLU A 117 9.06 -11.02 32.51
N ALA A 118 9.61 -12.22 32.69
CA ALA A 118 10.10 -13.12 31.67
C ALA A 118 10.92 -12.40 30.56
N PRO A 119 12.09 -11.83 30.90
CA PRO A 119 12.94 -11.19 29.90
C PRO A 119 13.44 -12.20 28.87
N VAL A 120 13.81 -11.70 27.68
CA VAL A 120 14.39 -12.50 26.61
C VAL A 120 15.74 -13.09 27.07
N GLY A 121 15.86 -14.43 27.06
CA GLY A 121 17.09 -15.15 27.33
C GLY A 121 18.00 -15.15 26.11
N GLN A 122 17.48 -15.67 25.00
CA GLN A 122 18.21 -15.76 23.74
C GLN A 122 17.35 -15.28 22.56
N LEU A 123 17.99 -14.59 21.62
CA LEU A 123 17.42 -14.22 20.32
C LEU A 123 18.17 -14.96 19.21
N GLN A 124 17.49 -15.87 18.52
CA GLN A 124 18.02 -16.58 17.36
C GLN A 124 17.32 -16.12 16.08
N ILE A 125 18.09 -15.92 15.01
CA ILE A 125 17.59 -15.56 13.68
C ILE A 125 17.87 -16.73 12.75
N LYS A 126 16.83 -17.27 12.09
CA LYS A 126 16.91 -18.47 11.27
C LYS A 126 16.34 -18.21 9.88
N GLY A 127 17.02 -18.67 8.84
CA GLY A 127 16.53 -18.65 7.46
C GLY A 127 17.01 -17.47 6.60
N SER A 128 17.64 -16.44 7.17
CA SER A 128 18.14 -15.28 6.43
C SER A 128 19.32 -15.66 5.53
N ARG A 129 19.27 -15.28 4.25
CA ARG A 129 20.30 -15.49 3.24
C ARG A 129 20.78 -14.18 2.61
N TYR A 130 19.86 -13.28 2.32
CA TYR A 130 20.09 -12.04 1.57
C TYR A 130 20.06 -10.79 2.44
N HIS A 131 19.51 -10.90 3.66
CA HIS A 131 19.47 -9.80 4.62
C HIS A 131 20.43 -10.06 5.78
N SER A 132 21.16 -9.02 6.19
CA SER A 132 22.13 -9.09 7.28
C SER A 132 21.46 -9.41 8.62
N LEU A 133 21.95 -10.45 9.30
CA LEU A 133 21.50 -10.81 10.67
C LEU A 133 21.67 -9.65 11.65
N GLN A 134 22.71 -8.82 11.45
CA GLN A 134 22.96 -7.65 12.29
C GLN A 134 21.88 -6.59 12.10
N VAL A 135 21.44 -6.33 10.85
CA VAL A 135 20.39 -5.37 10.55
C VAL A 135 19.06 -5.85 11.12
N ILE A 136 18.70 -7.13 10.89
CA ILE A 136 17.47 -7.72 11.45
C ILE A 136 17.47 -7.58 12.98
N ARG A 137 18.59 -7.95 13.63
CA ARG A 137 18.72 -7.85 15.08
C ARG A 137 18.60 -6.41 15.58
N ALA A 138 19.23 -5.45 14.90
CA ALA A 138 19.20 -4.04 15.29
C ALA A 138 17.80 -3.40 15.14
N THR A 139 16.95 -3.94 14.26
CA THR A 139 15.59 -3.43 14.02
C THR A 139 14.58 -3.92 15.06
N VAL A 140 14.92 -4.92 15.87
CA VAL A 140 14.05 -5.47 16.92
C VAL A 140 14.67 -5.31 18.33
N PRO A 141 14.87 -4.06 18.81
CA PRO A 141 15.45 -3.81 20.13
C PRO A 141 14.60 -4.37 21.27
N SER A 142 13.27 -4.45 21.11
CA SER A 142 12.36 -5.02 22.12
C SER A 142 12.52 -6.52 22.33
N LEU A 143 13.23 -7.22 21.44
CA LEU A 143 13.51 -8.66 21.52
C LEU A 143 14.98 -8.96 21.83
N GLN A 144 15.78 -7.97 22.22
CA GLN A 144 17.18 -8.21 22.60
C GLN A 144 17.28 -9.00 23.92
N PRO A 145 18.31 -9.84 24.09
CA PRO A 145 18.56 -10.54 25.36
C PRO A 145 18.58 -9.57 26.54
N GLY A 146 17.84 -9.89 27.59
CA GLY A 146 17.66 -9.08 28.79
C GLY A 146 16.51 -8.07 28.76
N SER A 147 15.90 -7.79 27.60
CA SER A 147 14.70 -6.94 27.50
C SER A 147 13.44 -7.74 27.86
N THR A 148 12.47 -7.09 28.54
CA THR A 148 11.12 -7.64 28.70
C THR A 148 10.28 -7.26 27.47
N PRO A 149 9.81 -8.25 26.67
CA PRO A 149 9.15 -7.95 25.39
C PRO A 149 7.87 -7.13 25.58
N ASN A 150 7.80 -5.97 24.94
CA ASN A 150 6.55 -5.23 24.77
C ASN A 150 5.99 -5.51 23.37
N PHE A 151 4.89 -6.25 23.29
CA PHE A 151 4.35 -6.72 22.02
C PHE A 151 3.80 -5.60 21.13
N ASN A 152 3.43 -4.45 21.70
CA ASN A 152 3.04 -3.28 20.89
C ASN A 152 4.24 -2.72 20.12
N GLU A 153 5.42 -2.67 20.76
CA GLU A 153 6.65 -2.23 20.11
C GLU A 153 7.18 -3.31 19.17
N VAL A 154 7.17 -4.59 19.59
CA VAL A 154 7.55 -5.73 18.74
C VAL A 154 6.75 -5.76 17.43
N GLN A 155 5.44 -5.49 17.47
CA GLN A 155 4.62 -5.41 16.26
C GLN A 155 5.05 -4.29 15.32
N LYS A 156 5.41 -3.12 15.85
CA LYS A 156 5.93 -1.99 15.04
C LYS A 156 7.28 -2.34 14.41
N GLU A 157 8.18 -2.93 15.19
CA GLU A 157 9.51 -3.35 14.75
C GLU A 157 9.43 -4.43 13.66
N LEU A 158 8.54 -5.42 13.83
CA LEU A 158 8.29 -6.46 12.82
C LEU A 158 7.61 -5.89 11.57
N ALA A 159 6.68 -4.95 11.74
CA ALA A 159 6.06 -4.28 10.59
C ALA A 159 7.10 -3.49 9.78
N GLN A 160 8.12 -2.92 10.44
CA GLN A 160 9.23 -2.27 9.76
C GLN A 160 10.12 -3.25 9.00
N LEU A 161 10.42 -4.44 9.56
CA LEU A 161 11.15 -5.50 8.85
C LEU A 161 10.37 -6.03 7.65
N ASN A 162 9.06 -6.22 7.80
CA ASN A 162 8.18 -6.80 6.79
C ASN A 162 7.64 -5.76 5.78
N LYS A 163 8.26 -4.59 5.66
CA LYS A 163 7.87 -3.57 4.67
C LYS A 163 8.17 -4.00 3.24
N THR A 164 9.28 -4.71 3.03
CA THR A 164 9.69 -5.21 1.71
C THR A 164 9.05 -6.56 1.43
N GLN A 165 8.80 -6.86 0.17
CA GLN A 165 8.22 -8.15 -0.22
C GLN A 165 9.21 -9.31 -0.03
N ASP A 166 10.51 -9.01 -0.05
CA ASP A 166 11.60 -9.99 -0.03
C ASP A 166 11.96 -10.47 1.36
N LEU A 167 11.46 -9.82 2.41
CA LEU A 167 11.77 -10.15 3.78
C LEU A 167 10.48 -10.32 4.58
N HIS A 168 10.25 -11.54 5.06
CA HIS A 168 9.15 -11.85 5.94
C HIS A 168 9.65 -12.50 7.23
N VAL A 169 9.48 -11.82 8.36
CA VAL A 169 10.00 -12.23 9.68
C VAL A 169 8.85 -12.55 10.60
N ILE A 170 8.85 -13.78 11.13
CA ILE A 170 7.84 -14.27 12.08
C ILE A 170 8.53 -14.62 13.40
N PRO A 171 8.15 -13.99 14.53
CA PRO A 171 8.69 -14.34 15.83
C PRO A 171 7.99 -15.60 16.38
N VAL A 172 8.77 -16.48 16.98
CA VAL A 172 8.29 -17.65 17.71
C VAL A 172 8.89 -17.62 19.11
N LEU A 173 8.03 -17.54 20.12
CA LEU A 173 8.43 -17.58 21.52
C LEU A 173 8.58 -19.04 21.97
N ARG A 174 9.65 -19.32 22.70
CA ARG A 174 9.92 -20.64 23.28
C ARG A 174 10.24 -20.50 24.77
N ALA A 175 9.93 -21.54 25.53
CA ALA A 175 10.41 -21.63 26.89
C ALA A 175 11.96 -21.66 26.92
N SER A 176 12.55 -20.81 27.72
CA SER A 176 14.00 -20.81 27.91
C SER A 176 14.44 -21.95 28.85
N THR A 177 15.67 -22.40 28.70
CA THR A 177 16.31 -23.32 29.66
C THR A 177 16.56 -22.66 31.02
N THR A 178 16.61 -21.33 31.05
CA THR A 178 16.73 -20.54 32.29
C THR A 178 15.33 -20.21 32.82
N PRO A 179 14.95 -20.64 34.03
CA PRO A 179 13.65 -20.33 34.60
C PRO A 179 13.39 -18.82 34.67
N GLY A 180 12.18 -18.41 34.36
CA GLY A 180 11.76 -16.99 34.36
C GLY A 180 12.20 -16.19 33.14
N GLN A 181 12.75 -16.82 32.10
CA GLN A 181 13.08 -16.20 30.81
C GLN A 181 12.31 -16.82 29.67
N VAL A 182 12.23 -16.10 28.54
CA VAL A 182 11.68 -16.56 27.29
C VAL A 182 12.73 -16.46 26.19
N ASP A 183 12.86 -17.48 25.35
CA ASP A 183 13.70 -17.44 24.15
C ASP A 183 12.87 -17.08 22.93
N VAL A 184 13.47 -16.37 21.99
CA VAL A 184 12.82 -15.90 20.77
C VAL A 184 13.58 -16.41 19.55
N ASP A 185 12.86 -17.10 18.66
CA ASP A 185 13.32 -17.43 17.31
C ASP A 185 12.64 -16.47 16.32
N LEU A 186 13.43 -15.74 15.55
CA LEU A 186 12.95 -15.02 14.36
C LEU A 186 13.12 -15.94 13.16
N ASN A 187 12.00 -16.47 12.68
CA ASN A 187 11.98 -17.25 11.43
C ASN A 187 11.87 -16.28 10.26
N VAL A 188 12.91 -16.25 9.44
CA VAL A 188 13.05 -15.37 8.30
C VAL A 188 12.77 -16.15 7.03
N GLN A 189 11.80 -15.71 6.26
CA GLN A 189 11.61 -16.06 4.86
C GLN A 189 12.23 -14.92 4.04
N ASP A 190 13.30 -15.22 3.32
CA ASP A 190 14.19 -14.26 2.73
C ASP A 190 14.40 -14.63 1.25
N GLU A 191 13.98 -13.76 0.36
CA GLU A 191 14.14 -13.90 -1.08
C GLU A 191 15.22 -12.95 -1.61
N LEU A 192 15.73 -13.22 -2.81
CA LEU A 192 16.69 -12.33 -3.45
C LEU A 192 15.99 -10.99 -3.78
N PRO A 193 16.44 -9.85 -3.24
CA PRO A 193 15.79 -8.55 -3.46
C PRO A 193 16.12 -7.97 -4.85
N LEU A 194 16.17 -8.83 -5.86
CA LEU A 194 16.35 -8.50 -7.28
C LEU A 194 15.05 -8.79 -8.00
N HIS A 195 14.44 -7.76 -8.54
CA HIS A 195 13.21 -7.85 -9.30
C HIS A 195 13.45 -7.43 -10.73
N ALA A 196 12.73 -8.03 -11.63
CA ALA A 196 12.72 -7.60 -13.01
C ALA A 196 11.30 -7.64 -13.58
N MET A 197 11.02 -6.77 -14.52
CA MET A 197 9.75 -6.67 -15.20
C MET A 197 9.97 -6.46 -16.69
N ILE A 198 9.15 -7.10 -17.49
CA ILE A 198 9.03 -6.81 -18.92
C ILE A 198 7.55 -6.51 -19.23
N GLU A 199 7.33 -5.45 -19.98
CA GLU A 199 5.99 -5.04 -20.41
C GLU A 199 5.96 -4.84 -21.92
N VAL A 200 4.85 -5.24 -22.54
CA VAL A 200 4.50 -4.90 -23.93
C VAL A 200 3.12 -4.26 -23.91
N ASN A 201 2.99 -3.10 -24.54
CA ASN A 201 1.77 -2.35 -24.62
C ASN A 201 1.64 -1.61 -25.97
N ASN A 202 0.46 -1.08 -26.24
CA ASN A 202 0.23 -0.22 -27.40
C ASN A 202 -0.07 1.25 -26.99
N ARG A 203 0.65 1.75 -26.00
CA ARG A 203 0.62 3.15 -25.56
C ARG A 203 1.49 4.01 -26.48
N TYR A 204 0.94 4.45 -27.58
CA TYR A 204 1.65 5.24 -28.57
C TYR A 204 1.01 6.62 -28.76
N SER A 205 1.83 7.60 -29.08
CA SER A 205 1.40 8.94 -29.46
C SER A 205 1.15 9.03 -30.96
N ALA A 206 0.42 10.05 -31.37
CA ALA A 206 0.09 10.30 -32.77
C ALA A 206 1.32 10.22 -33.68
N ASN A 207 1.19 9.51 -34.81
CA ASN A 207 2.22 9.35 -35.82
C ASN A 207 3.53 8.65 -35.36
N THR A 208 3.45 7.79 -34.36
CA THR A 208 4.59 6.96 -33.91
C THR A 208 4.23 5.47 -34.02
N ALA A 209 5.24 4.61 -33.92
CA ALA A 209 5.06 3.16 -33.87
C ALA A 209 4.09 2.76 -32.75
N HIS A 210 3.31 1.71 -33.01
CA HIS A 210 2.19 1.37 -32.14
C HIS A 210 2.59 0.57 -30.89
N ILE A 211 3.64 -0.24 -30.98
CA ILE A 211 4.04 -1.10 -29.89
C ILE A 211 5.15 -0.45 -29.07
N ARG A 212 5.05 -0.56 -27.75
CA ARG A 212 6.06 -0.18 -26.78
C ARG A 212 6.46 -1.41 -25.99
N THR A 213 7.76 -1.50 -25.72
CA THR A 213 8.34 -2.51 -24.84
C THR A 213 9.10 -1.80 -23.72
N ILE A 214 8.87 -2.22 -22.50
CA ILE A 214 9.50 -1.69 -21.30
C ILE A 214 10.20 -2.84 -20.61
N GLY A 215 11.46 -2.65 -20.23
CA GLY A 215 12.22 -3.55 -19.37
C GLY A 215 12.66 -2.78 -18.13
N GLU A 216 12.47 -3.37 -16.96
CA GLU A 216 12.91 -2.80 -15.69
C GLU A 216 13.65 -3.84 -14.86
N VAL A 217 14.69 -3.40 -14.15
CA VAL A 217 15.39 -4.18 -13.14
C VAL A 217 15.55 -3.31 -11.90
N SER A 218 15.19 -3.86 -10.74
CA SER A 218 15.37 -3.19 -9.45
C SER A 218 16.03 -4.09 -8.41
N TYR A 219 16.71 -3.46 -7.45
CA TYR A 219 17.29 -4.13 -6.29
C TYR A 219 16.96 -3.36 -5.02
N ASP A 220 16.31 -4.03 -4.04
CA ASP A 220 15.64 -3.36 -2.92
C ASP A 220 16.38 -3.41 -1.57
N ASN A 221 17.61 -3.90 -1.54
CA ASN A 221 18.41 -3.94 -0.30
C ASN A 221 19.88 -3.57 -0.52
N LEU A 222 20.12 -2.51 -1.27
CA LEU A 222 21.49 -2.02 -1.47
C LEU A 222 22.16 -1.68 -0.14
N PHE A 223 23.40 -2.11 -0.01
CA PHE A 223 24.25 -1.91 1.18
C PHE A 223 23.63 -2.45 2.49
N GLN A 224 22.68 -3.39 2.42
CA GLN A 224 21.97 -3.93 3.57
C GLN A 224 21.25 -2.84 4.40
N SER A 225 20.74 -1.82 3.75
CA SER A 225 20.14 -0.64 4.37
C SER A 225 18.75 -0.31 3.82
N SER A 226 18.10 -1.30 3.16
CA SER A 226 16.78 -1.16 2.53
C SER A 226 16.72 -0.01 1.51
N GLN A 227 17.88 0.37 0.95
CA GLN A 227 17.91 1.31 -0.16
C GLN A 227 17.59 0.56 -1.44
N SER A 228 16.77 1.17 -2.31
CA SER A 228 16.41 0.59 -3.59
C SER A 228 16.94 1.41 -4.76
N ALA A 229 17.35 0.71 -5.81
CA ALA A 229 17.70 1.31 -7.08
C ALA A 229 16.98 0.57 -8.20
N SER A 230 16.48 1.30 -9.18
CA SER A 230 15.90 0.73 -10.39
C SER A 230 16.47 1.39 -11.64
N ILE A 231 16.48 0.61 -12.72
CA ILE A 231 16.75 1.08 -14.07
C ILE A 231 15.68 0.54 -15.00
N GLN A 232 15.11 1.43 -15.79
CA GLN A 232 14.06 1.12 -16.77
C GLN A 232 14.49 1.61 -18.15
N TYR A 233 14.18 0.82 -19.16
CA TYR A 233 14.33 1.19 -20.56
C TYR A 233 13.04 0.93 -21.32
N GLN A 234 12.55 1.95 -22.04
CA GLN A 234 11.40 1.86 -22.92
C GLN A 234 11.82 2.12 -24.36
N THR A 235 11.28 1.32 -25.29
CA THR A 235 11.53 1.48 -26.72
C THR A 235 10.30 1.11 -27.56
N ALA A 236 10.30 1.53 -28.81
CA ALA A 236 9.39 1.07 -29.85
C ALA A 236 10.10 0.05 -30.74
N PRO A 237 9.86 -1.26 -30.63
CA PRO A 237 10.60 -2.28 -31.37
C PRO A 237 10.50 -2.15 -32.90
N GLU A 238 9.37 -1.65 -33.40
CA GLU A 238 9.14 -1.42 -34.84
C GLU A 238 10.05 -0.32 -35.38
N HIS A 239 10.23 0.77 -34.61
CA HIS A 239 11.05 1.93 -34.95
C HIS A 239 11.79 2.43 -33.70
N PRO A 240 12.92 1.79 -33.31
CA PRO A 240 13.62 2.13 -32.06
C PRO A 240 14.11 3.59 -31.98
N GLY A 241 14.20 4.28 -33.14
CA GLY A 241 14.51 5.71 -33.18
C GLY A 241 13.39 6.64 -32.68
N GLU A 242 12.13 6.18 -32.61
CA GLU A 242 10.98 7.01 -32.23
C GLU A 242 10.73 7.04 -30.73
N ALA A 243 11.27 6.07 -29.98
CA ALA A 243 11.14 6.01 -28.53
C ALA A 243 12.36 5.33 -27.91
N LYS A 244 13.18 6.12 -27.22
CA LYS A 244 14.30 5.66 -26.39
C LYS A 244 14.23 6.41 -25.09
N ILE A 245 13.78 5.75 -24.05
CA ILE A 245 13.62 6.38 -22.75
C ILE A 245 14.33 5.56 -21.71
N TRP A 246 15.26 6.19 -21.01
CA TRP A 246 15.94 5.64 -19.84
C TRP A 246 15.42 6.32 -18.59
N SER A 247 15.13 5.54 -17.58
CA SER A 247 14.81 6.04 -16.25
C SER A 247 15.65 5.30 -15.22
N ILE A 248 16.22 6.05 -14.30
CA ILE A 248 16.98 5.52 -13.17
C ILE A 248 16.39 6.13 -11.92
N SER A 249 16.14 5.33 -10.89
CA SER A 249 15.73 5.82 -9.59
C SER A 249 16.59 5.24 -8.47
N TYR A 250 16.71 5.99 -7.37
CA TYR A 250 17.41 5.57 -6.18
C TYR A 250 16.70 6.12 -4.94
N VAL A 251 16.24 5.24 -4.08
CA VAL A 251 15.47 5.59 -2.88
C VAL A 251 16.25 5.23 -1.62
N ILE A 252 16.41 6.20 -0.75
CA ILE A 252 17.15 6.13 0.51
C ILE A 252 16.16 6.31 1.67
N PRO A 253 15.70 5.23 2.33
CA PRO A 253 14.89 5.35 3.54
C PRO A 253 15.76 5.79 4.72
N THR A 254 15.20 6.65 5.58
CA THR A 254 15.86 7.07 6.82
C THR A 254 15.26 6.36 8.04
N LYS A 255 15.95 6.42 9.15
CA LYS A 255 15.46 5.84 10.43
C LYS A 255 14.19 6.52 10.97
N SER A 256 13.95 7.77 10.59
CA SER A 256 12.73 8.51 10.98
C SER A 256 11.51 8.10 10.17
N GLY A 257 11.67 7.30 9.11
CA GLY A 257 10.62 6.94 8.18
C GLY A 257 10.55 7.82 6.93
N VAL A 258 11.19 8.98 6.95
CA VAL A 258 11.36 9.85 5.76
C VAL A 258 12.20 9.13 4.72
N ALA A 259 11.84 9.24 3.44
CA ALA A 259 12.65 8.73 2.33
C ALA A 259 13.13 9.88 1.45
N VAL A 260 14.33 9.72 0.89
CA VAL A 260 14.86 10.60 -0.16
C VAL A 260 14.94 9.81 -1.45
N ALA A 261 14.25 10.27 -2.49
CA ALA A 261 14.28 9.69 -3.81
C ALA A 261 15.06 10.60 -4.76
N LEU A 262 16.02 10.01 -5.46
CA LEU A 262 16.75 10.63 -6.57
C LEU A 262 16.32 9.94 -7.86
N TYR A 263 16.13 10.68 -8.92
CA TYR A 263 15.83 10.09 -10.22
C TYR A 263 16.39 10.88 -11.38
N ALA A 264 16.61 10.16 -12.48
CA ALA A 264 17.04 10.71 -13.74
C ALA A 264 16.23 10.06 -14.86
N VAL A 265 15.74 10.87 -15.81
CA VAL A 265 15.05 10.40 -17.02
C VAL A 265 15.73 11.04 -18.21
N SER A 266 16.06 10.23 -19.21
CA SER A 266 16.56 10.71 -20.52
C SER A 266 15.59 10.19 -21.58
N SER A 267 14.95 11.08 -22.30
CA SER A 267 13.92 10.78 -23.29
C SER A 267 14.36 11.26 -24.68
N ASP A 268 14.35 10.34 -25.64
CA ASP A 268 14.39 10.62 -27.07
C ASP A 268 13.06 10.14 -27.67
N SER A 269 11.99 10.84 -27.30
CA SER A 269 10.62 10.54 -27.72
C SER A 269 9.78 11.82 -27.66
N ASN A 270 8.83 11.96 -28.58
CA ASN A 270 7.94 13.12 -28.57
C ASN A 270 6.98 13.15 -27.37
N ILE A 271 6.53 12.00 -26.93
CA ILE A 271 5.68 11.82 -25.74
C ILE A 271 6.03 10.49 -25.08
N ALA A 272 6.31 10.51 -23.80
CA ALA A 272 6.59 9.33 -23.01
C ALA A 272 5.89 9.42 -21.65
N ALA A 273 5.43 8.30 -21.16
CA ALA A 273 5.04 8.12 -19.75
C ALA A 273 6.09 7.24 -19.06
N VAL A 274 6.64 7.70 -17.95
CA VAL A 274 7.61 6.97 -17.14
C VAL A 274 7.09 6.99 -15.70
N GLY A 275 6.50 5.90 -15.26
CA GLY A 275 5.78 5.87 -13.98
C GLY A 275 4.69 6.96 -13.98
N ASP A 276 4.67 7.77 -12.94
CA ASP A 276 3.74 8.90 -12.79
C ASP A 276 4.20 10.18 -13.50
N LEU A 277 5.35 10.15 -14.19
CA LEU A 277 5.90 11.29 -14.94
C LEU A 277 5.46 11.24 -16.40
N ASN A 278 4.67 12.22 -16.80
CA ASN A 278 4.43 12.47 -18.21
C ASN A 278 5.58 13.30 -18.77
N VAL A 279 6.45 12.67 -19.57
CA VAL A 279 7.55 13.35 -20.25
C VAL A 279 7.09 13.71 -21.65
N ILE A 280 6.80 14.98 -21.87
CA ILE A 280 6.41 15.47 -23.18
C ILE A 280 7.65 16.11 -23.82
N GLY A 281 8.29 15.38 -24.70
CA GLY A 281 9.42 15.86 -25.49
C GLY A 281 10.73 15.13 -25.29
N ASN A 282 11.70 15.49 -26.15
CA ASN A 282 13.07 15.02 -26.11
C ASN A 282 13.87 15.85 -25.11
N GLY A 283 14.50 15.21 -24.14
CA GLY A 283 15.27 15.91 -23.12
C GLY A 283 15.60 15.07 -21.90
N ASP A 284 16.23 15.72 -20.94
CA ASP A 284 16.73 15.12 -19.72
C ASP A 284 16.05 15.76 -18.49
N ILE A 285 15.70 14.93 -17.51
CA ILE A 285 15.14 15.35 -16.22
C ILE A 285 15.98 14.72 -15.11
N TYR A 286 16.37 15.53 -14.14
CA TYR A 286 17.01 15.08 -12.89
C TYR A 286 16.23 15.63 -11.73
N GLY A 287 15.86 14.79 -10.79
CA GLY A 287 15.02 15.22 -9.67
C GLY A 287 15.43 14.63 -8.33
N ILE A 288 15.03 15.34 -7.30
CA ILE A 288 15.09 14.91 -5.92
C ILE A 288 13.73 15.11 -5.26
N ARG A 289 13.30 14.13 -4.49
CA ARG A 289 12.08 14.19 -3.67
C ARG A 289 12.40 13.77 -2.24
N VAL A 290 11.86 14.50 -1.29
CA VAL A 290 11.81 14.11 0.12
C VAL A 290 10.38 13.72 0.42
N ILE A 291 10.17 12.50 0.87
CA ILE A 291 8.85 11.90 1.12
C ILE A 291 8.74 11.61 2.61
N ASP A 292 7.76 12.20 3.27
CA ASP A 292 7.50 12.04 4.70
C ASP A 292 6.13 11.37 4.92
N PRO A 293 6.10 10.08 5.28
CA PRO A 293 4.88 9.42 5.72
C PRO A 293 4.41 10.02 7.03
N LEU A 294 3.23 10.62 7.04
CA LEU A 294 2.69 11.31 8.20
C LEU A 294 2.04 10.34 9.19
N PRO A 295 2.06 10.64 10.50
CA PRO A 295 1.45 9.81 11.52
C PRO A 295 -0.06 9.70 11.33
N SER A 296 -0.59 8.48 11.30
CA SER A 296 -2.02 8.22 11.22
C SER A 296 -2.59 7.76 12.55
N ALA A 297 -3.76 8.30 12.92
CA ALA A 297 -4.48 7.89 14.12
C ALA A 297 -5.24 6.56 13.96
N SER A 298 -5.41 6.08 12.72
CA SER A 298 -6.14 4.84 12.43
C SER A 298 -5.39 3.98 11.42
N GLY A 299 -5.44 2.66 11.57
CA GLY A 299 -4.84 1.71 10.64
C GLY A 299 -5.51 1.65 9.25
N SER A 300 -6.54 2.45 9.01
CA SER A 300 -7.26 2.54 7.72
C SER A 300 -7.02 3.84 6.97
N PHE A 301 -6.26 4.77 7.52
CA PHE A 301 -5.92 6.04 6.88
C PHE A 301 -4.41 6.15 6.75
N TYR A 302 -3.93 6.38 5.55
CA TYR A 302 -2.51 6.54 5.22
C TYR A 302 -2.34 7.86 4.50
N HIS A 303 -1.37 8.67 4.89
CA HIS A 303 -1.08 9.91 4.18
C HIS A 303 0.40 10.24 4.23
N SER A 304 0.85 10.97 3.23
CA SER A 304 2.24 11.41 3.11
C SER A 304 2.31 12.81 2.51
N PHE A 305 3.37 13.49 2.83
CA PHE A 305 3.76 14.75 2.20
C PHE A 305 5.07 14.54 1.45
N SER A 306 5.18 15.09 0.24
CA SER A 306 6.43 15.13 -0.47
C SER A 306 6.77 16.55 -0.93
N ALA A 307 8.07 16.83 -1.01
CA ALA A 307 8.59 18.06 -1.58
C ALA A 307 9.80 17.75 -2.44
N GLY A 308 9.94 18.46 -3.54
CA GLY A 308 10.99 18.15 -4.49
C GLY A 308 11.40 19.29 -5.40
N PHE A 309 12.43 19.01 -6.14
CA PHE A 309 13.05 19.92 -7.08
C PHE A 309 13.50 19.11 -8.30
N ASP A 310 13.22 19.64 -9.50
CA ASP A 310 13.65 19.06 -10.77
C ASP A 310 14.54 20.03 -11.52
N PHE A 311 15.51 19.47 -12.22
CA PHE A 311 16.21 20.12 -13.31
C PHE A 311 15.74 19.50 -14.62
N LYS A 312 15.14 20.29 -15.50
CA LYS A 312 14.61 19.86 -16.79
C LYS A 312 15.35 20.57 -17.94
N ASP A 313 15.87 19.80 -18.89
CA ASP A 313 16.56 20.28 -20.09
C ASP A 313 15.95 19.63 -21.33
N PHE A 314 14.99 20.31 -21.94
CA PHE A 314 14.30 19.83 -23.15
C PHE A 314 14.91 20.44 -24.41
N LYS A 315 15.18 19.59 -25.40
CA LYS A 315 15.85 19.91 -26.67
C LYS A 315 14.88 19.91 -27.86
N GLN A 316 13.58 20.07 -27.61
CA GLN A 316 12.55 19.89 -28.63
C GLN A 316 12.70 20.83 -29.82
N THR A 317 12.58 20.25 -31.00
CA THR A 317 12.44 20.98 -32.27
C THR A 317 10.95 21.19 -32.53
N THR A 318 10.51 22.43 -32.72
CA THR A 318 9.12 22.72 -33.10
C THR A 318 9.04 22.82 -34.62
N VAL A 319 8.34 21.89 -35.27
CA VAL A 319 8.07 21.96 -36.72
C VAL A 319 6.85 22.86 -36.92
N LEU A 320 7.06 24.08 -37.41
CA LEU A 320 5.99 24.90 -37.94
C LEU A 320 5.76 24.51 -39.41
N GLN A 321 4.49 24.29 -39.80
CA GLN A 321 4.16 23.99 -41.21
C GLN A 321 4.81 25.02 -42.15
N GLY A 322 5.80 24.59 -42.94
CA GLY A 322 6.44 25.39 -43.98
C GLY A 322 7.63 26.26 -43.54
N ALA A 323 8.13 26.13 -42.33
CA ALA A 323 9.36 26.77 -41.87
C ALA A 323 10.43 25.70 -41.53
N ASP A 324 11.70 26.08 -41.59
CA ASP A 324 12.82 25.27 -41.08
C ASP A 324 12.58 24.91 -39.62
N ASP A 325 13.04 23.74 -39.21
CA ASP A 325 12.97 23.25 -37.82
C ASP A 325 13.52 24.29 -36.85
N LEU A 326 12.67 24.97 -36.10
CA LEU A 326 13.08 25.88 -35.06
C LEU A 326 13.38 25.06 -33.79
N ALA A 327 14.64 24.96 -33.44
CA ALA A 327 15.04 24.43 -32.14
C ALA A 327 14.51 25.35 -31.04
N ALA A 328 13.63 24.85 -30.20
CA ALA A 328 13.08 25.57 -29.06
C ALA A 328 13.47 24.85 -27.76
N PRO A 329 14.75 24.92 -27.35
CA PRO A 329 15.19 24.33 -26.09
C PRO A 329 14.54 25.07 -24.92
N ALA A 330 14.31 24.35 -23.82
CA ALA A 330 13.88 24.96 -22.57
C ALA A 330 14.57 24.29 -21.40
N ARG A 331 15.27 25.07 -20.61
CA ARG A 331 15.92 24.66 -19.38
C ARG A 331 15.31 25.39 -18.21
N TYR A 332 14.85 24.65 -17.19
CA TYR A 332 14.17 25.24 -16.05
C TYR A 332 14.14 24.30 -14.85
N GLU A 333 13.92 24.87 -13.66
CA GLU A 333 14.03 24.18 -12.39
C GLU A 333 12.76 24.34 -11.54
N PRO A 334 11.67 23.57 -11.76
CA PRO A 334 10.47 23.64 -10.98
C PRO A 334 10.63 22.97 -9.61
N PHE A 335 10.00 23.57 -8.61
CA PHE A 335 9.73 22.97 -7.33
C PHE A 335 8.36 22.29 -7.36
N SER A 336 8.22 21.20 -6.61
CA SER A 336 6.94 20.54 -6.40
C SER A 336 6.70 20.22 -4.94
N VAL A 337 5.44 20.24 -4.56
CA VAL A 337 4.95 19.73 -3.28
C VAL A 337 3.71 18.91 -3.55
N ASP A 338 3.62 17.75 -2.89
CA ASP A 338 2.50 16.85 -3.08
C ASP A 338 2.02 16.33 -1.73
N TYR A 339 0.72 16.22 -1.58
CA TYR A 339 0.07 15.57 -0.47
C TYR A 339 -0.78 14.43 -0.98
N THR A 340 -0.51 13.22 -0.50
CA THR A 340 -1.28 12.03 -0.83
C THR A 340 -2.00 11.53 0.41
N ALA A 341 -3.24 11.08 0.25
CA ALA A 341 -4.01 10.48 1.32
C ALA A 341 -4.85 9.32 0.78
N THR A 342 -4.82 8.19 1.46
CA THR A 342 -5.64 7.03 1.14
C THR A 342 -6.38 6.57 2.39
N TRP A 343 -7.69 6.52 2.29
CA TRP A 343 -8.55 5.90 3.27
C TRP A 343 -9.04 4.54 2.76
N GLN A 344 -8.94 3.51 3.60
CA GLN A 344 -9.42 2.16 3.30
C GLN A 344 -10.54 1.80 4.26
N GLY A 345 -11.71 1.44 3.75
CA GLY A 345 -12.84 0.97 4.54
C GLY A 345 -12.51 -0.36 5.25
N ALA A 346 -13.28 -0.67 6.29
CA ALA A 346 -13.22 -1.97 6.92
C ALA A 346 -13.56 -3.08 5.90
N LEU A 347 -12.94 -4.26 6.05
CA LEU A 347 -13.41 -5.45 5.35
C LEU A 347 -14.85 -5.71 5.83
N ASP A 348 -15.84 -5.39 5.02
CA ASP A 348 -17.24 -5.69 5.34
C ASP A 348 -17.51 -7.18 5.08
N GLY A 349 -16.91 -8.02 5.92
CA GLY A 349 -17.00 -9.47 5.87
C GLY A 349 -18.12 -10.07 6.73
N SER A 350 -19.04 -9.26 7.28
CA SER A 350 -19.84 -9.76 8.39
C SER A 350 -21.34 -9.95 8.15
N LYS A 351 -21.91 -9.62 6.99
CA LYS A 351 -23.38 -9.66 6.89
C LYS A 351 -24.04 -10.44 5.76
N HIS A 352 -23.32 -10.90 4.75
CA HIS A 352 -23.91 -11.78 3.72
C HIS A 352 -22.91 -12.88 3.38
N GLY A 353 -23.27 -14.12 3.60
CA GLY A 353 -22.46 -15.34 3.50
C GLY A 353 -21.88 -15.67 2.11
N SER A 354 -21.27 -14.72 1.47
CA SER A 354 -20.45 -14.90 0.28
C SER A 354 -19.01 -14.58 0.65
N ALA A 355 -18.08 -15.48 0.32
CA ALA A 355 -16.66 -15.30 0.59
C ALA A 355 -16.17 -14.04 -0.11
N ALA A 356 -16.06 -12.94 0.65
CA ALA A 356 -15.41 -11.73 0.19
C ALA A 356 -14.00 -12.11 -0.29
N VAL A 357 -13.63 -11.68 -1.50
CA VAL A 357 -12.27 -11.89 -2.01
C VAL A 357 -11.30 -11.25 -1.02
N PRO A 358 -10.35 -12.03 -0.46
CA PRO A 358 -9.39 -11.47 0.48
C PRO A 358 -8.65 -10.29 -0.18
N GLY A 359 -8.69 -9.12 0.42
CA GLY A 359 -7.91 -7.95 -0.02
C GLY A 359 -8.67 -6.86 -0.76
N THR A 360 -9.92 -7.06 -1.20
CA THR A 360 -10.67 -5.96 -1.83
C THR A 360 -11.43 -5.16 -0.77
N ARG A 361 -11.10 -3.88 -0.64
CA ARG A 361 -11.74 -2.94 0.28
C ARG A 361 -12.24 -1.73 -0.49
N SER A 362 -13.33 -1.12 -0.01
CA SER A 362 -13.66 0.23 -0.47
C SER A 362 -12.52 1.18 -0.08
N SER A 363 -12.14 2.05 -0.99
CA SER A 363 -11.06 3.01 -0.75
C SER A 363 -11.36 4.36 -1.39
N ILE A 364 -10.78 5.40 -0.80
CA ILE A 364 -10.75 6.75 -1.37
C ILE A 364 -9.29 7.19 -1.33
N SER A 365 -8.76 7.61 -2.47
CA SER A 365 -7.43 8.18 -2.62
C SER A 365 -7.53 9.61 -3.11
N LEU A 366 -6.83 10.51 -2.44
CA LEU A 366 -6.72 11.93 -2.77
C LEU A 366 -5.25 12.26 -2.99
N ASP A 367 -4.96 12.89 -4.13
CA ASP A 367 -3.64 13.42 -4.43
C ASP A 367 -3.77 14.91 -4.76
N LEU A 368 -2.99 15.74 -4.09
CA LEU A 368 -2.95 17.19 -4.28
C LEU A 368 -1.52 17.60 -4.58
N GLY A 369 -1.21 17.78 -5.84
CA GLY A 369 0.08 18.25 -6.33
C GLY A 369 0.08 19.75 -6.60
N ALA A 370 1.17 20.41 -6.30
CA ALA A 370 1.45 21.78 -6.75
C ALA A 370 2.89 21.84 -7.30
N SER A 371 3.02 22.40 -8.49
CA SER A 371 4.33 22.67 -9.10
C SER A 371 4.45 24.17 -9.37
N PHE A 372 5.60 24.74 -9.07
CA PHE A 372 5.84 26.15 -9.28
C PHE A 372 7.26 26.40 -9.74
N LEU A 373 7.40 27.35 -10.62
CA LEU A 373 8.66 27.86 -11.10
C LEU A 373 8.76 29.33 -10.76
N VAL A 374 9.89 29.73 -10.18
CA VAL A 374 10.17 31.12 -9.82
C VAL A 374 11.48 31.51 -10.44
N ARG A 375 11.44 32.40 -11.42
CA ARG A 375 12.54 32.78 -12.30
C ARG A 375 13.85 33.16 -11.56
N PHE A 376 13.76 33.79 -10.39
CA PHE A 376 14.95 34.25 -9.67
C PHE A 376 15.69 33.12 -8.93
N LEU A 377 15.10 31.92 -8.80
CA LEU A 377 15.71 30.78 -8.12
C LEU A 377 16.51 29.86 -9.05
N GLY A 378 16.39 30.06 -10.37
CA GLY A 378 17.08 29.24 -11.37
C GLY A 378 17.51 30.06 -12.58
N GLY A 379 18.36 29.47 -13.43
CA GLY A 379 18.87 30.09 -14.67
C GLY A 379 17.86 30.16 -15.82
N THR A 380 16.55 30.06 -15.53
CA THR A 380 15.49 29.96 -16.53
C THR A 380 15.38 31.21 -17.39
N ASP A 381 15.47 31.05 -18.70
CA ASP A 381 15.36 32.11 -19.67
C ASP A 381 13.92 32.31 -20.17
N ALA A 382 13.36 33.50 -19.93
CA ALA A 382 12.01 33.85 -20.39
C ALA A 382 11.89 33.85 -21.91
N GLU A 383 12.96 34.14 -22.63
CA GLU A 383 12.96 34.08 -24.08
C GLU A 383 12.76 32.65 -24.60
N GLN A 384 13.39 31.66 -23.96
CA GLN A 384 13.19 30.24 -24.29
C GLN A 384 11.72 29.80 -24.12
N PHE A 385 11.05 30.28 -23.05
CA PHE A 385 9.63 30.02 -22.85
C PHE A 385 8.77 30.68 -23.94
N ALA A 386 9.02 31.97 -24.22
CA ALA A 386 8.28 32.74 -25.23
C ALA A 386 8.45 32.17 -26.66
N VAL A 387 9.67 31.68 -27.00
CA VAL A 387 9.93 31.01 -28.29
C VAL A 387 9.19 29.69 -28.38
N LYS A 388 9.14 28.93 -27.26
CA LYS A 388 8.46 27.63 -27.23
C LYS A 388 6.93 27.77 -27.32
N ARG A 389 6.39 28.85 -26.72
CA ARG A 389 4.98 29.17 -26.80
C ARG A 389 4.71 30.64 -26.50
N TYR A 390 3.90 31.27 -27.34
CA TYR A 390 3.42 32.65 -27.14
C TYR A 390 2.72 32.80 -25.80
N GLY A 391 3.12 33.80 -25.03
CA GLY A 391 2.55 34.11 -23.72
C GLY A 391 3.01 33.22 -22.57
N ALA A 392 3.83 32.19 -22.81
CA ALA A 392 4.37 31.39 -21.74
C ALA A 392 5.42 32.18 -20.94
N ASP A 393 5.31 32.12 -19.62
CA ASP A 393 6.21 32.78 -18.66
C ASP A 393 6.81 31.73 -17.72
N PRO A 394 8.13 31.85 -17.37
CA PRO A 394 8.74 30.95 -16.40
C PRO A 394 8.25 31.14 -14.95
N ASN A 395 7.46 32.17 -14.67
CA ASN A 395 6.79 32.30 -13.37
C ASN A 395 5.38 31.71 -13.47
N TYR A 396 5.25 30.43 -13.15
CA TYR A 396 3.96 29.76 -13.17
C TYR A 396 3.71 28.96 -11.88
N VAL A 397 2.44 28.76 -11.60
CA VAL A 397 1.96 27.80 -10.59
C VAL A 397 0.98 26.85 -11.28
N ILE A 398 1.16 25.58 -11.04
CA ILE A 398 0.27 24.51 -11.51
C ILE A 398 -0.24 23.77 -10.29
N LEU A 399 -1.56 23.55 -10.22
CA LEU A 399 -2.20 22.69 -9.24
C LEU A 399 -2.73 21.44 -9.97
N ARG A 400 -2.47 20.26 -9.41
CA ARG A 400 -2.87 18.95 -9.93
C ARG A 400 -3.65 18.16 -8.87
N PRO A 401 -4.97 18.36 -8.73
CA PRO A 401 -5.80 17.52 -7.89
C PRO A 401 -6.14 16.22 -8.59
N SER A 402 -6.17 15.11 -7.83
CA SER A 402 -6.70 13.82 -8.25
C SER A 402 -7.50 13.20 -7.10
N LEU A 403 -8.66 12.65 -7.42
CA LEU A 403 -9.52 11.92 -6.50
C LEU A 403 -9.96 10.62 -7.15
N GLN A 404 -9.67 9.52 -6.52
CA GLN A 404 -10.11 8.20 -6.95
C GLN A 404 -10.89 7.51 -5.83
N THR A 405 -11.99 6.88 -6.16
CA THR A 405 -12.73 6.03 -5.22
C THR A 405 -13.03 4.68 -5.81
N LEU A 406 -12.89 3.65 -5.00
CA LEU A 406 -13.37 2.28 -5.28
C LEU A 406 -14.39 1.92 -4.23
N GLN A 407 -15.63 1.66 -4.65
CA GLN A 407 -16.71 1.25 -3.78
C GLN A 407 -17.14 -0.18 -4.09
N ILE A 408 -17.15 -1.03 -3.08
CA ILE A 408 -17.65 -2.39 -3.19
C ILE A 408 -19.17 -2.36 -3.04
N LEU A 409 -19.86 -2.93 -4.00
CA LEU A 409 -21.32 -3.07 -4.06
C LEU A 409 -21.75 -4.47 -3.59
N PRO A 410 -23.08 -4.69 -3.37
CA PRO A 410 -23.62 -6.05 -3.16
C PRO A 410 -23.15 -7.02 -4.25
N ASP A 411 -23.08 -8.29 -3.90
CA ASP A 411 -22.64 -9.40 -4.78
C ASP A 411 -21.21 -9.23 -5.33
N ASN A 412 -20.38 -8.45 -4.64
CA ASN A 412 -18.97 -8.18 -4.98
C ASN A 412 -18.76 -7.48 -6.34
N PHE A 413 -19.78 -6.84 -6.89
CA PHE A 413 -19.55 -5.83 -7.91
C PHE A 413 -18.79 -4.65 -7.30
N SER A 414 -18.16 -3.83 -8.12
CA SER A 414 -17.56 -2.60 -7.64
C SER A 414 -17.67 -1.47 -8.65
N VAL A 415 -17.70 -0.25 -8.12
CA VAL A 415 -17.64 0.96 -8.93
C VAL A 415 -16.33 1.67 -8.59
N MET A 416 -15.57 1.99 -9.61
CA MET A 416 -14.43 2.89 -9.54
C MET A 416 -14.80 4.19 -10.23
N ALA A 417 -14.54 5.31 -9.56
CA ALA A 417 -14.61 6.63 -10.16
C ALA A 417 -13.30 7.38 -9.91
N LYS A 418 -12.79 8.04 -10.92
CA LYS A 418 -11.59 8.84 -10.88
C LYS A 418 -11.86 10.20 -11.50
N VAL A 419 -11.38 11.26 -10.86
CA VAL A 419 -11.36 12.62 -11.41
C VAL A 419 -9.98 13.19 -11.12
N ASP A 420 -9.29 13.63 -12.14
CA ASP A 420 -8.03 14.34 -12.02
C ASP A 420 -8.00 15.54 -12.97
N GLY A 421 -7.12 16.49 -12.67
CA GLY A 421 -7.06 17.69 -13.50
C GLY A 421 -5.85 18.55 -13.22
N GLN A 422 -5.76 19.62 -13.99
CA GLN A 422 -4.73 20.63 -13.88
C GLN A 422 -5.31 22.03 -13.98
N ILE A 423 -4.84 22.93 -13.12
CA ILE A 423 -5.14 24.35 -13.15
C ILE A 423 -3.80 25.11 -13.15
N ALA A 424 -3.57 25.91 -14.18
CA ALA A 424 -2.37 26.71 -14.34
C ALA A 424 -2.65 28.20 -14.17
N SER A 425 -1.70 28.94 -13.63
CA SER A 425 -1.77 30.38 -13.44
C SER A 425 -1.65 31.20 -14.74
N GLY A 426 -1.18 30.59 -15.83
CA GLY A 426 -0.97 31.22 -17.13
C GLY A 426 -0.66 30.18 -18.21
N PRO A 427 -0.38 30.64 -19.45
CA PRO A 427 0.02 29.77 -20.54
C PRO A 427 1.28 28.98 -20.23
N LEU A 428 1.27 27.68 -20.51
CA LEU A 428 2.37 26.75 -20.23
C LEU A 428 3.04 26.30 -21.53
N ILE A 429 4.33 26.02 -21.46
CA ILE A 429 5.01 25.27 -22.51
C ILE A 429 4.44 23.85 -22.59
N SER A 430 4.50 23.22 -23.77
CA SER A 430 3.90 21.89 -24.00
C SER A 430 4.33 20.81 -23.01
N ASN A 431 5.56 20.92 -22.49
CA ASN A 431 6.14 20.01 -21.52
C ASN A 431 5.45 20.05 -20.14
N GLU A 432 4.70 21.10 -19.82
CA GLU A 432 3.97 21.27 -18.56
C GLU A 432 2.44 21.26 -18.76
N GLN A 433 1.97 21.12 -20.01
CA GLN A 433 0.54 21.05 -20.32
C GLN A 433 -0.07 19.73 -19.86
N PHE A 434 -1.34 19.77 -19.55
CA PHE A 434 -2.15 18.59 -19.25
C PHE A 434 -2.50 17.86 -20.53
N GLY A 435 -2.17 16.56 -20.57
CA GLY A 435 -2.42 15.70 -21.73
C GLY A 435 -3.67 14.84 -21.56
N GLU A 436 -4.52 14.82 -22.57
CA GLU A 436 -5.71 13.99 -22.65
C GLU A 436 -5.64 13.01 -23.82
N GLY A 437 -6.09 11.78 -23.60
CA GLY A 437 -6.02 10.63 -24.49
C GLY A 437 -4.97 9.63 -24.03
N GLY A 438 -5.29 8.35 -24.20
CA GLY A 438 -4.44 7.23 -23.81
C GLY A 438 -5.06 6.31 -22.75
N LEU A 439 -4.35 5.24 -22.45
CA LEU A 439 -4.83 4.15 -21.58
C LEU A 439 -5.13 4.61 -20.14
N GLU A 440 -4.42 5.59 -19.62
CA GLU A 440 -4.55 6.07 -18.23
C GLU A 440 -5.47 7.30 -18.10
N SER A 441 -5.95 7.84 -19.24
CA SER A 441 -6.89 8.96 -19.31
C SER A 441 -8.14 8.59 -20.13
N VAL A 442 -8.41 9.23 -21.25
CA VAL A 442 -9.56 8.88 -22.10
C VAL A 442 -9.16 7.75 -23.04
N ARG A 443 -9.57 6.53 -22.70
CA ARG A 443 -9.28 5.32 -23.49
C ARG A 443 -9.90 5.43 -24.88
N GLY A 444 -9.26 4.79 -25.87
CA GLY A 444 -9.70 4.86 -27.26
C GLY A 444 -9.02 5.95 -28.10
N TYR A 445 -8.24 6.80 -27.47
CA TYR A 445 -7.41 7.83 -28.11
C TYR A 445 -5.93 7.50 -27.96
N THR A 446 -5.08 8.12 -28.76
CA THR A 446 -3.62 8.00 -28.62
C THR A 446 -3.13 8.75 -27.39
N GLU A 447 -1.92 8.41 -26.88
CA GLU A 447 -1.35 9.03 -25.69
C GLU A 447 -1.18 10.55 -25.90
N SER A 448 -1.72 11.34 -24.95
CA SER A 448 -1.69 12.82 -24.96
C SER A 448 -2.15 13.43 -26.29
N GLU A 449 -3.22 12.90 -26.87
CA GLU A 449 -3.72 13.32 -28.17
C GLU A 449 -4.15 14.80 -28.21
N ARG A 450 -4.55 15.35 -27.07
CA ARG A 450 -4.84 16.76 -26.86
C ARG A 450 -4.11 17.28 -25.64
N LEU A 451 -3.56 18.47 -25.76
CA LEU A 451 -2.85 19.18 -24.72
C LEU A 451 -3.56 20.50 -24.37
N GLY A 452 -3.50 20.89 -23.11
CA GLY A 452 -4.01 22.19 -22.65
C GLY A 452 -3.34 22.65 -21.35
N ASP A 453 -3.44 23.93 -21.04
CA ASP A 453 -2.89 24.48 -19.81
C ASP A 453 -3.71 24.07 -18.60
N ASN A 454 -5.02 24.08 -18.76
CA ASN A 454 -6.00 23.57 -17.82
C ASN A 454 -6.67 22.34 -18.41
N GLY A 455 -7.00 21.39 -17.55
CA GLY A 455 -7.72 20.20 -17.98
C GLY A 455 -8.42 19.51 -16.83
N ILE A 456 -9.38 18.67 -17.19
CA ILE A 456 -10.06 17.75 -16.29
C ILE A 456 -10.28 16.44 -17.01
N HIS A 457 -10.01 15.35 -16.34
CA HIS A 457 -10.27 13.99 -16.76
C HIS A 457 -11.20 13.31 -15.77
N GLU A 458 -12.15 12.53 -16.28
CA GLU A 458 -13.15 11.80 -15.52
C GLU A 458 -13.23 10.36 -16.06
N SER A 459 -13.21 9.37 -15.15
CA SER A 459 -13.38 7.96 -15.51
C SER A 459 -14.33 7.28 -14.54
N LEU A 460 -15.25 6.50 -15.07
CA LEU A 460 -16.19 5.69 -14.32
C LEU A 460 -16.12 4.25 -14.82
N GLU A 461 -15.90 3.28 -13.91
CA GLU A 461 -15.92 1.86 -14.24
C GLU A 461 -16.92 1.11 -13.36
N LEU A 462 -17.72 0.25 -13.98
CA LEU A 462 -18.54 -0.76 -13.30
C LEU A 462 -17.89 -2.13 -13.52
N ARG A 463 -17.35 -2.71 -12.44
CA ARG A 463 -16.56 -3.94 -12.45
C ARG A 463 -17.38 -5.12 -11.96
N THR A 464 -17.23 -6.26 -12.60
CA THR A 464 -17.81 -7.53 -12.15
C THR A 464 -17.12 -8.04 -10.89
N PRO A 465 -17.72 -9.00 -10.17
CA PRO A 465 -16.99 -9.84 -9.24
C PRO A 465 -15.83 -10.56 -9.94
N GLN A 466 -14.92 -11.13 -9.14
CA GLN A 466 -13.81 -11.94 -9.66
C GLN A 466 -14.37 -13.16 -10.41
N LEU A 467 -13.96 -13.33 -11.66
CA LEU A 467 -14.52 -14.36 -12.55
C LEU A 467 -13.83 -15.74 -12.40
N MET A 468 -12.51 -15.75 -12.19
CA MET A 468 -11.69 -16.97 -12.28
C MET A 468 -10.91 -17.31 -11.01
N ASN A 469 -11.07 -16.56 -9.91
CA ASN A 469 -10.34 -16.80 -8.67
C ASN A 469 -10.64 -18.19 -8.06
N GLN A 470 -11.83 -18.77 -8.34
CA GLN A 470 -12.20 -20.11 -7.91
C GLN A 470 -11.42 -21.22 -8.63
N LEU A 471 -10.88 -20.95 -9.82
CA LEU A 471 -10.13 -21.92 -10.61
C LEU A 471 -8.73 -22.15 -10.03
N SER A 472 -8.12 -21.13 -9.43
CA SER A 472 -6.80 -21.24 -8.82
C SER A 472 -6.58 -20.11 -7.82
N PRO A 473 -6.02 -20.38 -6.62
CA PRO A 473 -5.62 -19.35 -5.66
C PRO A 473 -4.47 -18.47 -6.19
N ARG A 474 -3.85 -18.86 -7.30
CA ARG A 474 -2.78 -18.09 -7.97
C ARG A 474 -3.33 -17.01 -8.90
N ILE A 475 -4.62 -17.05 -9.22
CA ILE A 475 -5.33 -15.96 -9.91
C ILE A 475 -5.76 -14.97 -8.85
N THR A 476 -5.06 -13.86 -8.76
CA THR A 476 -5.30 -12.83 -7.74
C THR A 476 -6.26 -11.76 -8.22
N GLN A 477 -6.45 -11.65 -9.54
CA GLN A 477 -7.36 -10.68 -10.15
C GLN A 477 -7.89 -11.23 -11.47
N SER A 478 -9.21 -11.21 -11.65
CA SER A 478 -9.84 -11.54 -12.94
C SER A 478 -11.26 -10.99 -12.96
N TYR A 479 -11.43 -9.80 -13.56
CA TYR A 479 -12.74 -9.17 -13.68
C TYR A 479 -12.86 -8.45 -15.02
N ALA A 480 -14.09 -8.39 -15.53
CA ALA A 480 -14.47 -7.54 -16.64
C ALA A 480 -15.12 -6.25 -16.12
N TYR A 481 -15.12 -5.21 -16.92
CA TYR A 481 -15.74 -3.93 -16.57
C TYR A 481 -16.28 -3.21 -17.78
N LEU A 482 -17.28 -2.38 -17.56
CA LEU A 482 -17.73 -1.36 -18.48
C LEU A 482 -17.17 -0.02 -18.02
N PHE A 483 -16.79 0.84 -18.94
CA PHE A 483 -16.28 2.14 -18.61
C PHE A 483 -16.87 3.27 -19.45
N ALA A 484 -16.81 4.47 -18.90
CA ALA A 484 -17.05 5.73 -19.58
C ALA A 484 -15.98 6.73 -19.13
N ASP A 485 -15.24 7.26 -20.08
CA ASP A 485 -14.19 8.25 -19.86
C ASP A 485 -14.57 9.57 -20.51
N GLY A 486 -14.19 10.68 -19.88
CA GLY A 486 -14.36 12.03 -20.37
C GLY A 486 -13.13 12.88 -20.09
N GLY A 487 -12.78 13.77 -21.00
CA GLY A 487 -11.68 14.70 -20.87
C GLY A 487 -11.98 16.03 -21.51
N HIS A 488 -11.55 17.10 -20.87
CA HIS A 488 -11.62 18.44 -21.41
C HIS A 488 -10.33 19.21 -21.11
N VAL A 489 -9.70 19.73 -22.15
CA VAL A 489 -8.53 20.60 -22.02
C VAL A 489 -8.81 21.98 -22.56
N ARG A 490 -8.21 22.98 -21.95
CA ARG A 490 -8.32 24.39 -22.33
C ARG A 490 -6.95 25.02 -22.49
N ILE A 491 -6.78 25.77 -23.57
CA ILE A 491 -5.61 26.58 -23.88
C ILE A 491 -5.88 27.99 -23.38
N LEU A 492 -5.00 28.53 -22.56
CA LEU A 492 -5.02 29.91 -22.10
C LEU A 492 -4.34 30.80 -23.16
N ASP A 493 -4.85 32.02 -23.33
CA ASP A 493 -4.36 33.01 -24.31
C ASP A 493 -4.09 32.39 -25.69
N PRO A 494 -5.11 31.77 -26.34
CA PRO A 494 -4.96 31.15 -27.64
C PRO A 494 -4.61 32.19 -28.70
N LEU A 495 -3.83 31.81 -29.70
CA LEU A 495 -3.57 32.63 -30.88
C LEU A 495 -4.87 32.93 -31.63
N PRO A 496 -4.93 34.04 -32.39
CA PRO A 496 -6.07 34.29 -33.29
C PRO A 496 -6.36 33.07 -34.18
N ALA A 497 -7.61 32.62 -34.22
CA ALA A 497 -8.10 31.43 -34.93
C ALA A 497 -7.68 30.07 -34.32
N GLN A 498 -6.93 30.04 -33.22
CA GLN A 498 -6.65 28.80 -32.49
C GLN A 498 -7.86 28.38 -31.62
N ILE A 499 -8.22 27.11 -31.69
CA ILE A 499 -9.28 26.55 -30.84
C ILE A 499 -8.77 26.53 -29.38
N SER A 500 -9.54 27.16 -28.48
CA SER A 500 -9.19 27.33 -27.08
C SER A 500 -9.52 26.12 -26.18
N GLY A 501 -10.26 25.13 -26.68
CA GLY A 501 -10.64 23.97 -25.89
C GLY A 501 -11.01 22.76 -26.73
N TYR A 502 -10.71 21.59 -26.19
CA TYR A 502 -10.98 20.31 -26.80
C TYR A 502 -11.69 19.39 -25.82
N ARG A 503 -12.53 18.51 -26.35
CA ARG A 503 -13.21 17.46 -25.56
C ARG A 503 -12.93 16.12 -26.20
N LEU A 504 -12.60 15.15 -25.34
CA LEU A 504 -12.53 13.74 -25.67
C LEU A 504 -13.53 13.00 -24.79
N ALA A 505 -14.15 11.94 -25.30
CA ALA A 505 -14.92 11.02 -24.48
C ALA A 505 -15.02 9.69 -25.20
N SER A 506 -15.09 8.63 -24.42
CA SER A 506 -15.25 7.28 -24.91
C SER A 506 -16.11 6.44 -23.96
N VAL A 507 -16.63 5.35 -24.48
CA VAL A 507 -17.27 4.28 -23.72
C VAL A 507 -16.70 2.96 -24.19
N GLY A 508 -16.69 1.97 -23.32
CA GLY A 508 -16.13 0.70 -23.71
C GLY A 508 -16.26 -0.37 -22.64
N PHE A 509 -15.58 -1.46 -22.90
CA PHE A 509 -15.44 -2.55 -21.95
C PHE A 509 -14.00 -3.03 -21.91
N GLY A 510 -13.61 -3.59 -20.77
CA GLY A 510 -12.26 -4.12 -20.59
C GLY A 510 -12.24 -5.33 -19.68
N GLU A 511 -11.08 -5.96 -19.64
CA GLU A 511 -10.76 -7.10 -18.77
C GLU A 511 -9.41 -6.89 -18.11
N ARG A 512 -9.33 -7.23 -16.83
CA ARG A 512 -8.07 -7.31 -16.09
C ARG A 512 -7.87 -8.68 -15.53
N PHE A 513 -6.69 -9.22 -15.79
CA PHE A 513 -6.29 -10.56 -15.37
C PHE A 513 -4.90 -10.53 -14.74
N ARG A 514 -4.76 -11.15 -13.56
CA ARG A 514 -3.47 -11.33 -12.88
C ARG A 514 -3.30 -12.76 -12.40
N PHE A 515 -2.25 -13.38 -12.86
CA PHE A 515 -1.86 -14.74 -12.49
C PHE A 515 -0.38 -14.81 -12.16
N ARG A 516 -0.02 -15.02 -10.90
CA ARG A 516 1.37 -14.92 -10.44
C ARG A 516 1.98 -13.56 -10.84
N GLY A 517 3.13 -13.57 -11.53
CA GLY A 517 3.77 -12.35 -12.06
C GLY A 517 3.14 -11.76 -13.32
N LEU A 518 2.28 -12.53 -14.04
CA LEU A 518 1.64 -12.04 -15.27
C LEU A 518 0.45 -11.14 -14.97
N THR A 519 0.41 -9.97 -15.58
CA THR A 519 -0.75 -9.06 -15.60
C THR A 519 -1.13 -8.78 -17.03
N VAL A 520 -2.41 -8.84 -17.35
CA VAL A 520 -2.97 -8.52 -18.66
C VAL A 520 -4.13 -7.55 -18.46
N ASP A 521 -4.05 -6.40 -19.08
CA ASP A 521 -5.13 -5.42 -19.19
C ASP A 521 -5.46 -5.25 -20.67
N ALA A 522 -6.74 -5.32 -21.04
CA ALA A 522 -7.22 -5.12 -22.39
C ALA A 522 -8.53 -4.33 -22.38
N ASP A 523 -8.59 -3.29 -23.17
CA ASP A 523 -9.72 -2.37 -23.27
C ASP A 523 -10.16 -2.23 -24.75
N ALA A 524 -11.46 -2.37 -25.01
CA ALA A 524 -12.07 -2.01 -26.27
C ALA A 524 -12.89 -0.73 -26.04
N ALA A 525 -12.57 0.32 -26.79
CA ALA A 525 -13.11 1.65 -26.61
C ALA A 525 -13.73 2.19 -27.91
N HIS A 526 -14.84 2.93 -27.78
CA HIS A 526 -15.52 3.64 -28.84
C HIS A 526 -15.41 5.15 -28.59
N ALA A 527 -14.76 5.89 -29.51
CA ALA A 527 -14.54 7.32 -29.40
C ALA A 527 -15.81 8.12 -29.76
N LEU A 528 -16.30 8.94 -28.83
CA LEU A 528 -17.53 9.73 -28.99
C LEU A 528 -17.28 11.08 -29.69
N PHE A 529 -16.08 11.61 -29.62
CA PHE A 529 -15.67 12.87 -30.26
C PHE A 529 -14.44 12.65 -31.15
N ALA A 530 -14.22 13.56 -32.07
CA ALA A 530 -13.00 13.55 -32.87
C ALA A 530 -11.83 14.12 -32.04
N GLY A 531 -10.72 13.39 -32.02
CA GLY A 531 -9.44 13.81 -31.45
C GLY A 531 -8.57 14.60 -32.43
N TYR A 532 -7.25 14.42 -32.37
CA TYR A 532 -6.31 14.94 -33.37
C TYR A 532 -6.16 13.97 -34.55
N VAL A 533 -5.95 12.70 -34.24
CA VAL A 533 -5.84 11.59 -35.21
C VAL A 533 -7.03 10.65 -35.12
N THR A 534 -7.62 10.46 -33.95
CA THR A 534 -8.76 9.58 -33.70
C THR A 534 -10.04 10.22 -34.26
N ARG A 535 -10.80 9.46 -35.04
CA ARG A 535 -12.05 9.92 -35.61
C ARG A 535 -13.22 9.70 -34.65
N LYS A 536 -14.24 10.54 -34.76
CA LYS A 536 -15.50 10.28 -34.07
C LYS A 536 -16.12 8.96 -34.55
N GLY A 537 -16.50 8.09 -33.59
CA GLY A 537 -17.08 6.78 -33.87
C GLY A 537 -16.03 5.71 -34.19
N GLU A 538 -14.76 5.98 -33.97
CA GLU A 538 -13.67 5.01 -34.15
C GLU A 538 -13.63 4.04 -33.00
N ASP A 539 -13.46 2.75 -33.31
CA ASP A 539 -13.25 1.68 -32.34
C ASP A 539 -11.75 1.37 -32.24
N SER A 540 -11.26 1.19 -31.05
CA SER A 540 -9.87 0.86 -30.80
C SER A 540 -9.72 -0.19 -29.70
N ILE A 541 -8.62 -0.94 -29.76
CA ILE A 541 -8.23 -1.87 -28.70
C ILE A 541 -6.92 -1.37 -28.12
N GLN A 542 -6.90 -1.19 -26.82
CA GLN A 542 -5.71 -0.85 -26.05
C GLN A 542 -5.37 -2.01 -25.13
N PHE A 543 -4.08 -2.30 -24.95
CA PHE A 543 -3.65 -3.40 -24.11
C PHE A 543 -2.32 -3.11 -23.41
N ARG A 544 -2.13 -3.78 -22.29
CA ARG A 544 -0.88 -3.87 -21.54
C ARG A 544 -0.71 -5.30 -21.03
N VAL A 545 0.43 -5.88 -21.31
CA VAL A 545 0.82 -7.20 -20.80
C VAL A 545 2.17 -7.04 -20.12
N ASN A 546 2.23 -7.30 -18.82
CA ASN A 546 3.49 -7.31 -18.10
C ASN A 546 3.73 -8.63 -17.35
N TYR A 547 4.99 -8.96 -17.19
CA TYR A 547 5.46 -10.08 -16.38
C TYR A 547 6.56 -9.58 -15.45
N ALA A 548 6.32 -9.77 -14.13
CA ALA A 548 7.25 -9.40 -13.07
C ALA A 548 7.64 -10.65 -12.25
N TRP A 549 8.91 -10.72 -11.82
CA TRP A 549 9.45 -11.82 -11.00
C TRP A 549 10.44 -11.35 -9.94
#